data_f2bc9f3b560896394e07154e76960d80
#
_entry.id   f2bc9f3b560896394e07154e76960d80
#
_cell.length_a   1.000
_cell.length_b   1.000
_cell.length_c   1.000
_cell.angle_alpha   90.00
_cell.angle_beta   90.00
_cell.angle_gamma   90.00
#
_symmetry.space_group_name_H-M   'P 1'
#
loop_
_entity.id
_entity.type
_entity.pdbx_description
1 polymer ?
#
loop_
_entity_poly.entity_id
_entity_poly.type
_entity_poly.pdbx_seq_one_letter_code
_entity_poly.pdbx_strand_id
1 'polypeptide(L)'
;RQRQMCIRDRYETVEKADHSLPLLIPMSEVAGRMSIQEGARFLEKPQGGKGILLGGVPGVKPAKVLILGGGIVGSNAAQMAAGMGADVTVADINLSRLRYLSETLPKNVKTLYASELRIKKELPDVDLVIGSVLIPGNKAPHLITRKMLAMMQPGTVLVDVAIDQGGCFETSHPTTHSAPTYVIDGIVHYAVANIPGAVPYTSTLALTNATLPYVIALANKGWKKACKDDPALALGLNVVEGKVVYKAVADVFDLKYEPIN
;
A
#
# COMPACT_ATOMS: atom_id res chain seq x y z
N ARG A 1 15.79 6.09 18.00
CA ARG A 1 15.80 7.53 17.67
C ARG A 1 15.53 7.80 16.17
N GLN A 2 16.12 7.06 15.22
CA GLN A 2 15.85 7.25 13.77
C GLN A 2 14.38 6.97 13.39
N ARG A 3 13.75 5.92 13.90
CA ARG A 3 12.30 5.66 13.70
C ARG A 3 11.41 6.79 14.22
N GLN A 4 11.80 7.46 15.30
CA GLN A 4 11.05 8.58 15.85
C GLN A 4 11.18 9.86 15.01
N MET A 5 12.31 10.07 14.30
CA MET A 5 12.46 11.19 13.38
C MET A 5 11.57 11.06 12.15
N CYS A 6 11.54 9.88 11.50
CA CYS A 6 10.67 9.64 10.33
C CYS A 6 9.17 9.78 10.60
N ILE A 7 8.75 9.63 11.86
CA ILE A 7 7.35 9.78 12.27
C ILE A 7 7.01 11.24 12.63
N ARG A 8 8.01 12.08 12.95
CA ARG A 8 7.81 13.48 13.35
C ARG A 8 7.68 14.46 12.18
N ASP A 9 8.24 14.13 11.01
CA ASP A 9 8.24 14.99 9.81
C ASP A 9 7.34 14.38 8.72
N ARG A 10 6.03 14.29 8.99
CA ARG A 10 5.07 13.74 8.04
C ARG A 10 4.47 14.83 7.16
N TYR A 11 5.14 15.21 6.06
CA TYR A 11 4.53 15.98 4.98
C TYR A 11 3.33 15.24 4.34
N GLU A 12 3.22 13.95 4.58
CA GLU A 12 2.11 13.09 4.15
C GLU A 12 0.75 13.49 4.73
N THR A 13 0.73 14.35 5.77
CA THR A 13 -0.50 14.90 6.34
C THR A 13 -1.06 16.10 5.57
N VAL A 14 -0.39 16.55 4.51
CA VAL A 14 -0.99 17.48 3.55
C VAL A 14 -2.21 16.81 2.95
N GLU A 15 -3.40 17.37 3.21
CA GLU A 15 -4.69 16.78 2.83
C GLU A 15 -5.54 17.79 2.09
N LYS A 16 -6.04 17.40 0.89
CA LYS A 16 -6.94 18.23 0.09
C LYS A 16 -8.39 18.12 0.58
N ALA A 17 -9.26 19.02 0.11
CA ALA A 17 -10.67 19.06 0.46
C ALA A 17 -11.45 17.76 0.11
N ASP A 18 -10.96 16.99 -0.85
CA ASP A 18 -11.49 15.68 -1.22
C ASP A 18 -10.91 14.53 -0.39
N HIS A 19 -10.20 14.83 0.68
CA HIS A 19 -9.49 13.90 1.56
C HIS A 19 -8.35 13.13 0.88
N SER A 20 -7.90 13.52 -0.30
CA SER A 20 -6.71 12.96 -0.91
C SER A 20 -5.44 13.46 -0.24
N LEU A 21 -4.43 12.57 -0.14
CA LEU A 21 -3.12 12.84 0.44
C LEU A 21 -2.07 12.93 -0.68
N PRO A 22 -1.93 14.10 -1.35
CA PRO A 22 -1.16 14.23 -2.59
C PRO A 22 0.31 13.86 -2.45
N LEU A 23 0.88 13.98 -1.26
CA LEU A 23 2.29 13.66 -1.00
C LEU A 23 2.52 12.22 -0.55
N LEU A 24 1.44 11.46 -0.25
CA LEU A 24 1.49 10.01 -0.02
C LEU A 24 1.25 9.22 -1.30
N ILE A 25 0.49 9.78 -2.25
CA ILE A 25 0.12 9.14 -3.51
C ILE A 25 1.32 8.54 -4.26
N PRO A 26 2.44 9.25 -4.51
CA PRO A 26 3.53 8.72 -5.32
C PRO A 26 4.14 7.44 -4.75
N MET A 27 4.33 7.39 -3.43
CA MET A 27 4.88 6.19 -2.78
C MET A 27 3.88 5.03 -2.77
N SER A 28 2.59 5.33 -2.67
CA SER A 28 1.53 4.33 -2.81
C SER A 28 1.47 3.73 -4.23
N GLU A 29 1.70 4.54 -5.26
CA GLU A 29 1.77 4.09 -6.66
C GLU A 29 2.99 3.19 -6.89
N VAL A 30 4.17 3.60 -6.40
CA VAL A 30 5.39 2.78 -6.47
C VAL A 30 5.19 1.46 -5.72
N ALA A 31 4.67 1.50 -4.48
CA ALA A 31 4.45 0.30 -3.68
C ALA A 31 3.47 -0.68 -4.36
N GLY A 32 2.38 -0.16 -4.94
CA GLY A 32 1.41 -0.99 -5.67
C GLY A 32 2.04 -1.69 -6.88
N ARG A 33 2.85 -0.99 -7.66
CA ARG A 33 3.56 -1.57 -8.81
C ARG A 33 4.61 -2.58 -8.40
N MET A 34 5.41 -2.24 -7.38
CA MET A 34 6.43 -3.12 -6.81
C MET A 34 5.85 -4.40 -6.21
N SER A 35 4.65 -4.34 -5.61
CA SER A 35 4.00 -5.53 -5.03
C SER A 35 3.77 -6.64 -6.05
N ILE A 36 3.51 -6.28 -7.30
CA ILE A 36 3.36 -7.26 -8.39
C ILE A 36 4.71 -7.73 -8.91
N GLN A 37 5.70 -6.85 -9.04
CA GLN A 37 7.04 -7.23 -9.45
C GLN A 37 7.65 -8.25 -8.48
N GLU A 38 7.61 -7.97 -7.18
CA GLU A 38 8.10 -8.89 -6.16
C GLU A 38 7.21 -10.13 -6.03
N GLY A 39 5.88 -9.97 -6.07
CA GLY A 39 4.94 -11.08 -6.07
C GLY A 39 5.21 -12.08 -7.19
N ALA A 40 5.43 -11.60 -8.41
CA ALA A 40 5.79 -12.44 -9.57
C ALA A 40 7.12 -13.19 -9.37
N ARG A 41 8.13 -12.48 -8.82
CA ARG A 41 9.44 -13.07 -8.51
C ARG A 41 9.31 -14.20 -7.47
N PHE A 42 8.56 -13.96 -6.40
CA PHE A 42 8.43 -14.98 -5.33
C PHE A 42 7.46 -16.12 -5.68
N LEU A 43 6.71 -16.04 -6.80
CA LEU A 43 6.02 -17.19 -7.38
C LEU A 43 6.96 -18.20 -8.04
N GLU A 44 8.21 -17.82 -8.35
CA GLU A 44 9.21 -18.69 -8.93
C GLU A 44 9.60 -19.82 -7.95
N LYS A 45 9.86 -21.01 -8.49
CA LYS A 45 10.22 -22.19 -7.68
C LYS A 45 11.49 -22.00 -6.82
N PRO A 46 12.57 -21.39 -7.34
CA PRO A 46 13.78 -21.13 -6.54
C PRO A 46 13.55 -20.20 -5.35
N GLN A 47 12.46 -19.37 -5.38
CA GLN A 47 12.10 -18.46 -4.32
C GLN A 47 11.11 -19.04 -3.30
N GLY A 48 10.75 -20.33 -3.44
CA GLY A 48 9.79 -21.00 -2.56
C GLY A 48 8.36 -20.97 -3.05
N GLY A 49 8.08 -20.31 -4.17
CA GLY A 49 6.75 -20.21 -4.79
C GLY A 49 6.31 -21.51 -5.48
N LYS A 50 5.11 -21.46 -6.05
CA LYS A 50 4.51 -22.59 -6.79
C LYS A 50 5.25 -22.95 -8.09
N GLY A 51 6.11 -22.06 -8.63
CA GLY A 51 6.73 -22.19 -9.94
C GLY A 51 5.78 -21.76 -11.07
N ILE A 52 4.99 -20.73 -10.85
CA ILE A 52 3.99 -20.22 -11.78
C ILE A 52 4.48 -18.92 -12.41
N LEU A 53 4.38 -18.83 -13.74
CA LEU A 53 4.59 -17.58 -14.47
C LEU A 53 3.33 -16.73 -14.39
N LEU A 54 3.46 -15.47 -13.96
CA LEU A 54 2.32 -14.60 -13.67
C LEU A 54 1.33 -14.48 -14.85
N GLY A 55 1.85 -14.27 -16.08
CA GLY A 55 1.04 -14.12 -17.28
C GLY A 55 0.65 -15.42 -17.98
N GLY A 56 1.12 -16.57 -17.51
CA GLY A 56 0.97 -17.85 -18.23
C GLY A 56 1.67 -17.83 -19.60
N VAL A 57 1.36 -18.82 -20.43
CA VAL A 57 1.79 -18.92 -21.83
C VAL A 57 0.68 -19.56 -22.67
N PRO A 58 0.72 -19.50 -24.01
CA PRO A 58 -0.27 -20.21 -24.83
C PRO A 58 -0.46 -21.67 -24.41
N GLY A 59 -1.70 -22.03 -24.06
CA GLY A 59 -2.05 -23.36 -23.55
C GLY A 59 -1.91 -23.55 -22.03
N VAL A 60 -1.33 -22.58 -21.30
CA VAL A 60 -1.22 -22.58 -19.83
C VAL A 60 -1.87 -21.32 -19.25
N LYS A 61 -2.79 -21.51 -18.32
CA LYS A 61 -3.52 -20.38 -17.69
C LYS A 61 -2.55 -19.47 -16.92
N PRO A 62 -2.84 -18.14 -16.86
CA PRO A 62 -2.10 -17.21 -16.03
C PRO A 62 -2.37 -17.46 -14.53
N ALA A 63 -1.52 -16.89 -13.69
CA ALA A 63 -1.71 -16.86 -12.25
C ALA A 63 -2.97 -16.07 -11.86
N LYS A 64 -3.63 -16.52 -10.80
CA LYS A 64 -4.75 -15.82 -10.16
C LYS A 64 -4.22 -14.88 -9.08
N VAL A 65 -4.49 -13.59 -9.26
CA VAL A 65 -4.07 -12.52 -8.35
C VAL A 65 -5.28 -11.92 -7.65
N LEU A 66 -5.31 -12.00 -6.32
CA LEU A 66 -6.33 -11.37 -5.48
C LEU A 66 -5.74 -10.13 -4.82
N ILE A 67 -6.36 -8.98 -5.04
CA ILE A 67 -5.94 -7.71 -4.45
C ILE A 67 -7.00 -7.28 -3.44
N LEU A 68 -6.60 -7.16 -2.17
CA LEU A 68 -7.46 -6.75 -1.06
C LEU A 68 -7.26 -5.25 -0.82
N GLY A 69 -8.27 -4.45 -1.17
CA GLY A 69 -8.27 -3.00 -1.18
C GLY A 69 -8.11 -2.41 -2.58
N GLY A 70 -9.06 -1.61 -3.01
CA GLY A 70 -9.09 -0.93 -4.31
C GLY A 70 -8.56 0.50 -4.28
N GLY A 71 -7.80 0.89 -3.25
CA GLY A 71 -7.17 2.21 -3.10
C GLY A 71 -6.09 2.48 -4.16
N ILE A 72 -5.20 3.44 -3.90
CA ILE A 72 -4.12 3.81 -4.83
C ILE A 72 -3.17 2.63 -5.02
N VAL A 73 -2.72 1.99 -3.94
CA VAL A 73 -1.86 0.80 -3.98
C VAL A 73 -2.52 -0.30 -4.80
N GLY A 74 -3.75 -0.69 -4.44
CA GLY A 74 -4.44 -1.81 -5.08
C GLY A 74 -4.79 -1.56 -6.55
N SER A 75 -5.17 -0.34 -6.94
CA SER A 75 -5.43 -0.02 -8.35
C SER A 75 -4.15 -0.06 -9.20
N ASN A 76 -3.02 0.41 -8.67
CA ASN A 76 -1.72 0.29 -9.36
C ASN A 76 -1.24 -1.16 -9.44
N ALA A 77 -1.42 -1.95 -8.38
CA ALA A 77 -1.17 -3.39 -8.41
C ALA A 77 -2.03 -4.09 -9.48
N ALA A 78 -3.34 -3.79 -9.52
CA ALA A 78 -4.24 -4.38 -10.51
C ALA A 78 -3.85 -4.04 -11.95
N GLN A 79 -3.48 -2.78 -12.20
CA GLN A 79 -3.02 -2.34 -13.52
C GLN A 79 -1.77 -3.10 -13.96
N MET A 80 -0.79 -3.26 -13.06
CA MET A 80 0.45 -3.98 -13.37
C MET A 80 0.20 -5.47 -13.59
N ALA A 81 -0.54 -6.14 -12.70
CA ALA A 81 -0.85 -7.55 -12.83
C ALA A 81 -1.63 -7.86 -14.12
N ALA A 82 -2.62 -7.03 -14.43
CA ALA A 82 -3.40 -7.14 -15.68
C ALA A 82 -2.54 -6.90 -16.92
N GLY A 83 -1.63 -5.92 -16.87
CA GLY A 83 -0.67 -5.63 -17.93
C GLY A 83 0.32 -6.77 -18.18
N MET A 84 0.65 -7.54 -17.16
CA MET A 84 1.46 -8.77 -17.25
C MET A 84 0.63 -10.01 -17.67
N GLY A 85 -0.69 -9.86 -17.88
CA GLY A 85 -1.56 -10.93 -18.36
C GLY A 85 -2.17 -11.82 -17.28
N ALA A 86 -2.07 -11.47 -16.00
CA ALA A 86 -2.65 -12.25 -14.90
C ALA A 86 -4.19 -12.24 -14.92
N ASP A 87 -4.80 -13.25 -14.28
CA ASP A 87 -6.23 -13.24 -13.93
C ASP A 87 -6.42 -12.50 -12.61
N VAL A 88 -6.93 -11.26 -12.66
CA VAL A 88 -6.91 -10.32 -11.53
C VAL A 88 -8.31 -10.13 -10.96
N THR A 89 -8.43 -10.24 -9.63
CA THR A 89 -9.64 -9.86 -8.89
C THR A 89 -9.27 -8.80 -7.84
N VAL A 90 -9.95 -7.64 -7.88
CA VAL A 90 -9.82 -6.58 -6.88
C VAL A 90 -11.03 -6.62 -5.95
N ALA A 91 -10.79 -6.78 -4.66
CA ALA A 91 -11.81 -6.80 -3.62
C ALA A 91 -11.80 -5.51 -2.79
N ASP A 92 -12.94 -4.85 -2.67
CA ASP A 92 -13.13 -3.65 -1.84
C ASP A 92 -14.55 -3.65 -1.24
N ILE A 93 -14.75 -2.96 -0.12
CA ILE A 93 -16.07 -2.75 0.49
C ILE A 93 -16.82 -1.56 -0.11
N ASN A 94 -16.12 -0.65 -0.78
CA ASN A 94 -16.68 0.57 -1.35
C ASN A 94 -17.18 0.30 -2.79
N LEU A 95 -18.49 0.19 -2.96
CA LEU A 95 -19.11 -0.06 -4.26
C LEU A 95 -18.84 1.06 -5.28
N SER A 96 -18.76 2.31 -4.86
CA SER A 96 -18.43 3.42 -5.77
C SER A 96 -17.02 3.28 -6.29
N ARG A 97 -16.08 2.86 -5.43
CA ARG A 97 -14.70 2.56 -5.85
C ARG A 97 -14.66 1.37 -6.81
N LEU A 98 -15.40 0.30 -6.54
CA LEU A 98 -15.47 -0.85 -7.44
C LEU A 98 -16.04 -0.48 -8.81
N ARG A 99 -17.07 0.39 -8.90
CA ARG A 99 -17.59 0.91 -10.18
C ARG A 99 -16.50 1.66 -10.95
N TYR A 100 -15.84 2.61 -10.29
CA TYR A 100 -14.73 3.36 -10.88
C TYR A 100 -13.64 2.42 -11.43
N LEU A 101 -13.22 1.41 -10.65
CA LEU A 101 -12.20 0.46 -11.07
C LEU A 101 -12.67 -0.41 -12.25
N SER A 102 -13.94 -0.82 -12.29
CA SER A 102 -14.47 -1.60 -13.41
C SER A 102 -14.53 -0.83 -14.72
N GLU A 103 -14.58 0.51 -14.65
CA GLU A 103 -14.59 1.40 -15.82
C GLU A 103 -13.18 1.76 -16.29
N THR A 104 -12.24 1.90 -15.36
CA THR A 104 -10.90 2.45 -15.63
C THR A 104 -9.80 1.41 -15.79
N LEU A 105 -9.94 0.24 -15.18
CA LEU A 105 -8.97 -0.86 -15.29
C LEU A 105 -9.18 -1.69 -16.57
N PRO A 106 -8.14 -2.44 -17.02
CA PRO A 106 -8.26 -3.37 -18.13
C PRO A 106 -9.40 -4.38 -17.93
N LYS A 107 -10.02 -4.85 -19.02
CA LYS A 107 -11.20 -5.72 -18.99
C LYS A 107 -10.96 -7.13 -18.41
N ASN A 108 -9.72 -7.55 -18.27
CA ASN A 108 -9.33 -8.77 -17.56
C ASN A 108 -9.26 -8.61 -16.04
N VAL A 109 -9.56 -7.42 -15.50
CA VAL A 109 -9.69 -7.19 -14.05
C VAL A 109 -11.15 -7.34 -13.63
N LYS A 110 -11.39 -8.22 -12.67
CA LYS A 110 -12.69 -8.43 -12.02
C LYS A 110 -12.77 -7.63 -10.73
N THR A 111 -13.95 -7.18 -10.37
CA THR A 111 -14.20 -6.52 -9.09
C THR A 111 -15.06 -7.40 -8.19
N LEU A 112 -14.75 -7.44 -6.89
CA LEU A 112 -15.42 -8.25 -5.90
C LEU A 112 -15.77 -7.40 -4.67
N TYR A 113 -17.00 -7.51 -4.16
CA TYR A 113 -17.32 -6.92 -2.86
C TYR A 113 -16.62 -7.73 -1.76
N ALA A 114 -15.75 -7.07 -0.98
CA ALA A 114 -14.91 -7.71 0.04
C ALA A 114 -15.76 -8.10 1.26
N SER A 115 -16.16 -9.36 1.33
CA SER A 115 -16.68 -9.99 2.53
C SER A 115 -15.84 -11.22 2.87
N GLU A 116 -15.76 -11.59 4.14
CA GLU A 116 -14.98 -12.75 4.58
C GLU A 116 -15.33 -14.02 3.79
N LEU A 117 -16.63 -14.27 3.57
CA LEU A 117 -17.10 -15.43 2.79
C LEU A 117 -16.60 -15.41 1.34
N ARG A 118 -16.62 -14.24 0.69
CA ARG A 118 -16.18 -14.11 -0.71
C ARG A 118 -14.67 -14.22 -0.82
N ILE A 119 -13.92 -13.61 0.08
CA ILE A 119 -12.46 -13.75 0.15
C ILE A 119 -12.12 -15.24 0.31
N LYS A 120 -12.73 -15.95 1.27
CA LYS A 120 -12.50 -17.39 1.48
C LYS A 120 -12.75 -18.24 0.23
N LYS A 121 -13.69 -17.87 -0.63
CA LYS A 121 -13.96 -18.60 -1.89
C LYS A 121 -12.86 -18.43 -2.94
N GLU A 122 -12.12 -17.33 -2.89
CA GLU A 122 -11.00 -17.10 -3.83
C GLU A 122 -9.72 -17.85 -3.39
N LEU A 123 -9.52 -18.09 -2.07
CA LEU A 123 -8.27 -18.58 -1.50
C LEU A 123 -7.79 -19.95 -2.03
N PRO A 124 -8.64 -20.97 -2.32
CA PRO A 124 -8.18 -22.26 -2.77
C PRO A 124 -7.40 -22.23 -4.08
N ASP A 125 -7.74 -21.30 -4.96
CA ASP A 125 -7.20 -21.21 -6.31
C ASP A 125 -6.23 -20.04 -6.51
N VAL A 126 -6.05 -19.19 -5.48
CA VAL A 126 -5.20 -17.99 -5.61
C VAL A 126 -3.73 -18.37 -5.62
N ASP A 127 -2.95 -17.64 -6.42
CA ASP A 127 -1.49 -17.80 -6.50
C ASP A 127 -0.76 -16.64 -5.81
N LEU A 128 -1.30 -15.42 -5.93
CA LEU A 128 -0.74 -14.20 -5.35
C LEU A 128 -1.83 -13.38 -4.67
N VAL A 129 -1.63 -12.98 -3.43
CA VAL A 129 -2.51 -12.05 -2.71
C VAL A 129 -1.76 -10.78 -2.37
N ILE A 130 -2.34 -9.62 -2.69
CA ILE A 130 -1.82 -8.31 -2.31
C ILE A 130 -2.70 -7.71 -1.22
N GLY A 131 -2.12 -7.47 -0.04
CA GLY A 131 -2.75 -6.74 1.06
C GLY A 131 -2.48 -5.24 0.92
N SER A 132 -3.49 -4.45 0.57
CA SER A 132 -3.35 -3.02 0.26
C SER A 132 -4.41 -2.15 0.92
N VAL A 133 -5.04 -2.64 1.99
CA VAL A 133 -6.01 -1.86 2.76
C VAL A 133 -5.27 -0.97 3.75
N LEU A 134 -5.52 0.33 3.62
CA LEU A 134 -4.99 1.37 4.49
C LEU A 134 -6.17 2.13 5.11
N ILE A 135 -6.20 2.22 6.44
CA ILE A 135 -7.18 3.04 7.16
C ILE A 135 -6.39 4.18 7.82
N PRO A 136 -6.55 5.44 7.36
CA PRO A 136 -5.83 6.56 7.93
C PRO A 136 -6.04 6.66 9.45
N GLY A 137 -4.93 6.73 10.20
CA GLY A 137 -4.97 6.85 11.67
C GLY A 137 -5.31 5.58 12.46
N ASN A 138 -5.60 4.44 11.78
CA ASN A 138 -5.92 3.17 12.42
C ASN A 138 -5.01 2.04 11.92
N LYS A 139 -4.99 0.92 12.66
CA LYS A 139 -4.36 -0.31 12.18
C LYS A 139 -5.17 -0.89 11.03
N ALA A 140 -4.47 -1.49 10.05
CA ALA A 140 -5.12 -2.25 9.00
C ALA A 140 -5.91 -3.44 9.61
N PRO A 141 -7.12 -3.77 9.09
CA PRO A 141 -7.83 -4.96 9.52
C PRO A 141 -7.12 -6.22 8.99
N HIS A 142 -7.08 -7.27 9.80
CA HIS A 142 -6.60 -8.56 9.33
C HIS A 142 -7.65 -9.22 8.43
N LEU A 143 -7.46 -9.15 7.13
CA LEU A 143 -8.38 -9.70 6.12
C LEU A 143 -8.12 -11.18 5.84
N ILE A 144 -6.88 -11.64 6.05
CA ILE A 144 -6.49 -13.05 6.00
C ILE A 144 -6.03 -13.48 7.38
N THR A 145 -6.77 -14.42 7.97
CA THR A 145 -6.43 -14.99 9.27
C THR A 145 -5.49 -16.20 9.10
N ARG A 146 -4.79 -16.59 10.17
CA ARG A 146 -3.94 -17.79 10.13
C ARG A 146 -4.72 -19.05 9.72
N LYS A 147 -5.97 -19.18 10.15
CA LYS A 147 -6.84 -20.31 9.75
C LYS A 147 -7.11 -20.34 8.24
N MET A 148 -7.14 -19.19 7.60
CA MET A 148 -7.36 -19.08 6.17
C MET A 148 -6.15 -19.52 5.35
N LEU A 149 -4.93 -19.53 5.90
CA LEU A 149 -3.74 -20.06 5.20
C LEU A 149 -3.92 -21.53 4.80
N ALA A 150 -4.57 -22.33 5.65
CA ALA A 150 -4.86 -23.74 5.35
C ALA A 150 -5.81 -23.94 4.14
N MET A 151 -6.47 -22.90 3.66
CA MET A 151 -7.31 -22.93 2.44
C MET A 151 -6.50 -22.71 1.16
N MET A 152 -5.27 -22.20 1.28
CA MET A 152 -4.38 -21.90 0.15
C MET A 152 -3.47 -23.09 -0.16
N GLN A 153 -2.95 -23.10 -1.38
CA GLN A 153 -1.96 -24.10 -1.78
C GLN A 153 -0.56 -23.70 -1.32
N PRO A 154 0.30 -24.66 -0.92
CA PRO A 154 1.69 -24.37 -0.59
C PRO A 154 2.42 -23.64 -1.75
N GLY A 155 3.23 -22.64 -1.41
CA GLY A 155 3.91 -21.77 -2.37
C GLY A 155 3.06 -20.62 -2.90
N THR A 156 1.81 -20.45 -2.43
CA THR A 156 1.07 -19.18 -2.61
C THR A 156 1.85 -18.04 -1.98
N VAL A 157 1.86 -16.88 -2.61
CA VAL A 157 2.58 -15.68 -2.15
C VAL A 157 1.61 -14.63 -1.60
N LEU A 158 1.89 -14.15 -0.40
CA LEU A 158 1.21 -13.01 0.22
C LEU A 158 2.16 -11.81 0.25
N VAL A 159 1.78 -10.71 -0.38
CA VAL A 159 2.51 -9.44 -0.33
C VAL A 159 1.72 -8.45 0.52
N ASP A 160 2.24 -8.08 1.69
CA ASP A 160 1.60 -7.15 2.60
C ASP A 160 2.18 -5.74 2.44
N VAL A 161 1.52 -4.91 1.64
CA VAL A 161 1.94 -3.52 1.41
C VAL A 161 1.59 -2.63 2.61
N ALA A 162 0.61 -3.01 3.42
CA ALA A 162 0.17 -2.26 4.59
C ALA A 162 0.95 -2.59 5.87
N ILE A 163 2.08 -3.28 5.75
CA ILE A 163 2.86 -3.79 6.90
C ILE A 163 3.29 -2.68 7.87
N ASP A 164 3.58 -1.47 7.38
CA ASP A 164 3.94 -0.32 8.21
C ASP A 164 2.80 0.15 9.14
N GLN A 165 1.56 -0.28 8.85
CA GLN A 165 0.36 0.00 9.64
C GLN A 165 -0.22 -1.25 10.33
N GLY A 166 0.61 -2.25 10.55
CA GLY A 166 0.25 -3.49 11.23
C GLY A 166 -0.08 -4.66 10.31
N GLY A 167 -0.20 -4.43 9.00
CA GLY A 167 -0.43 -5.46 8.00
C GLY A 167 -1.89 -5.88 7.81
N CYS A 168 -2.20 -6.38 6.61
CA CYS A 168 -3.52 -6.91 6.26
C CYS A 168 -3.69 -8.40 6.59
N PHE A 169 -2.63 -9.10 6.96
CA PHE A 169 -2.65 -10.53 7.28
C PHE A 169 -2.27 -10.75 8.74
N GLU A 170 -3.02 -11.60 9.44
CA GLU A 170 -2.79 -11.92 10.86
C GLU A 170 -1.37 -12.44 11.11
N THR A 171 -0.78 -13.11 10.12
CA THR A 171 0.56 -13.69 10.17
C THR A 171 1.66 -12.76 9.69
N SER A 172 1.32 -11.52 9.30
CA SER A 172 2.31 -10.55 8.83
C SER A 172 3.19 -10.02 9.95
N HIS A 173 4.50 -9.99 9.69
CA HIS A 173 5.45 -9.23 10.49
C HIS A 173 6.47 -8.54 9.57
N PRO A 174 6.99 -7.36 9.94
CA PRO A 174 7.89 -6.59 9.08
C PRO A 174 9.16 -7.34 8.75
N THR A 175 9.56 -7.27 7.48
CA THR A 175 10.82 -7.78 6.95
C THR A 175 11.67 -6.65 6.38
N THR A 176 12.86 -6.99 5.87
CA THR A 176 13.80 -6.03 5.29
C THR A 176 14.12 -6.41 3.84
N HIS A 177 14.68 -5.48 3.07
CA HIS A 177 15.10 -5.76 1.69
C HIS A 177 16.18 -6.85 1.59
N SER A 178 17.00 -7.05 2.63
CA SER A 178 18.03 -8.10 2.68
C SER A 178 17.49 -9.50 3.03
N ALA A 179 16.36 -9.56 3.73
CA ALA A 179 15.65 -10.79 4.08
C ALA A 179 14.14 -10.55 3.88
N PRO A 180 13.66 -10.51 2.61
CA PRO A 180 12.35 -9.96 2.29
C PRO A 180 11.18 -10.88 2.59
N THR A 181 11.42 -12.18 2.72
CA THR A 181 10.36 -13.18 2.87
C THR A 181 10.60 -14.14 4.02
N TYR A 182 9.52 -14.76 4.45
CA TYR A 182 9.47 -15.91 5.34
C TYR A 182 8.31 -16.81 4.94
N VAL A 183 8.30 -18.04 5.46
CA VAL A 183 7.25 -19.02 5.15
C VAL A 183 6.51 -19.40 6.43
N ILE A 184 5.18 -19.36 6.39
CA ILE A 184 4.29 -19.86 7.45
C ILE A 184 3.29 -20.81 6.82
N ASP A 185 3.15 -22.00 7.37
CA ASP A 185 2.21 -23.04 6.93
C ASP A 185 2.29 -23.32 5.41
N GLY A 186 3.51 -23.23 4.83
CA GLY A 186 3.78 -23.42 3.40
C GLY A 186 3.50 -22.20 2.52
N ILE A 187 3.04 -21.08 3.08
CA ILE A 187 2.71 -19.85 2.37
C ILE A 187 3.86 -18.84 2.48
N VAL A 188 4.30 -18.31 1.35
CA VAL A 188 5.39 -17.31 1.29
C VAL A 188 4.83 -15.93 1.63
N HIS A 189 5.44 -15.27 2.61
CA HIS A 189 5.07 -13.91 3.01
C HIS A 189 6.18 -12.93 2.61
N TYR A 190 5.82 -11.90 1.85
CA TYR A 190 6.65 -10.75 1.56
C TYR A 190 6.05 -9.54 2.30
N ALA A 191 6.76 -9.00 3.28
CA ALA A 191 6.26 -7.94 4.15
C ALA A 191 7.35 -6.89 4.44
N VAL A 192 8.05 -6.47 3.39
CA VAL A 192 9.14 -5.49 3.49
C VAL A 192 8.59 -4.13 3.86
N ALA A 193 9.06 -3.59 4.99
CA ALA A 193 8.80 -2.20 5.34
C ALA A 193 9.49 -1.27 4.32
N ASN A 194 8.76 -0.24 3.88
CA ASN A 194 9.25 0.70 2.87
C ASN A 194 9.60 0.03 1.52
N ILE A 195 8.66 -0.69 0.94
CA ILE A 195 8.78 -1.30 -0.41
C ILE A 195 9.35 -0.32 -1.45
N PRO A 196 8.92 0.96 -1.53
CA PRO A 196 9.47 1.93 -2.48
C PRO A 196 10.98 2.18 -2.36
N GLY A 197 11.57 1.86 -1.21
CA GLY A 197 13.02 1.97 -0.98
C GLY A 197 13.86 1.03 -1.86
N ALA A 198 13.28 -0.02 -2.43
CA ALA A 198 13.96 -0.90 -3.38
C ALA A 198 14.27 -0.24 -4.73
N VAL A 199 13.52 0.80 -5.09
CA VAL A 199 13.64 1.52 -6.37
C VAL A 199 13.86 3.03 -6.15
N PRO A 200 14.98 3.42 -5.51
CA PRO A 200 15.19 4.79 -5.02
C PRO A 200 15.21 5.83 -6.13
N TYR A 201 15.68 5.49 -7.32
CA TYR A 201 15.67 6.38 -8.48
C TYR A 201 14.25 6.81 -8.85
N THR A 202 13.34 5.84 -9.06
CA THR A 202 11.94 6.10 -9.39
C THR A 202 11.22 6.81 -8.25
N SER A 203 11.42 6.34 -7.03
CA SER A 203 10.79 6.88 -5.82
C SER A 203 11.17 8.33 -5.57
N THR A 204 12.46 8.67 -5.71
CA THR A 204 12.95 10.04 -5.51
C THR A 204 12.37 10.98 -6.55
N LEU A 205 12.35 10.61 -7.84
CA LEU A 205 11.79 11.46 -8.88
C LEU A 205 10.28 11.67 -8.70
N ALA A 206 9.54 10.58 -8.43
CA ALA A 206 8.10 10.67 -8.19
C ALA A 206 7.77 11.57 -6.99
N LEU A 207 8.52 11.42 -5.89
CA LEU A 207 8.33 12.22 -4.70
C LEU A 207 8.72 13.68 -4.92
N THR A 208 9.85 13.94 -5.59
CA THR A 208 10.30 15.30 -5.91
C THR A 208 9.29 16.02 -6.76
N ASN A 209 8.73 15.37 -7.80
CA ASN A 209 7.69 15.96 -8.65
C ASN A 209 6.45 16.38 -7.85
N ALA A 210 6.05 15.59 -6.85
CA ALA A 210 4.90 15.90 -6.02
C ALA A 210 5.20 16.98 -4.96
N THR A 211 6.41 16.99 -4.38
CA THR A 211 6.75 17.91 -3.27
C THR A 211 7.25 19.27 -3.75
N LEU A 212 7.86 19.36 -4.94
CA LEU A 212 8.47 20.59 -5.46
C LEU A 212 7.54 21.81 -5.45
N PRO A 213 6.25 21.73 -5.86
CA PRO A 213 5.34 22.89 -5.81
C PRO A 213 5.18 23.47 -4.39
N TYR A 214 5.11 22.60 -3.39
CA TYR A 214 4.97 23.00 -1.98
C TYR A 214 6.28 23.62 -1.45
N VAL A 215 7.44 23.04 -1.82
CA VAL A 215 8.75 23.60 -1.46
C VAL A 215 8.92 25.00 -2.04
N ILE A 216 8.56 25.22 -3.31
CA ILE A 216 8.61 26.53 -3.97
C ILE A 216 7.65 27.51 -3.28
N ALA A 217 6.44 27.08 -2.94
CA ALA A 217 5.48 27.94 -2.21
C ALA A 217 6.03 28.38 -0.84
N LEU A 218 6.61 27.46 -0.09
CA LEU A 218 7.23 27.75 1.21
C LEU A 218 8.46 28.67 1.08
N ALA A 219 9.33 28.43 0.09
CA ALA A 219 10.51 29.24 -0.14
C ALA A 219 10.17 30.69 -0.54
N ASN A 220 9.16 30.89 -1.38
CA ASN A 220 8.80 32.21 -1.90
C ASN A 220 7.96 33.02 -0.90
N LYS A 221 7.13 32.37 -0.09
CA LYS A 221 6.12 33.05 0.75
C LYS A 221 6.43 32.99 2.25
N GLY A 222 7.32 32.10 2.66
CA GLY A 222 7.45 31.67 4.04
C GLY A 222 6.26 30.81 4.49
N TRP A 223 6.45 30.00 5.53
CA TRP A 223 5.46 29.00 5.92
C TRP A 223 4.09 29.61 6.33
N LYS A 224 4.09 30.74 7.07
CA LYS A 224 2.83 31.37 7.54
C LYS A 224 1.93 31.81 6.37
N LYS A 225 2.52 32.46 5.37
CA LYS A 225 1.76 32.94 4.20
C LYS A 225 1.39 31.78 3.28
N ALA A 226 2.29 30.82 3.06
CA ALA A 226 2.01 29.65 2.23
C ALA A 226 0.85 28.82 2.80
N CYS A 227 0.82 28.55 4.10
CA CYS A 227 -0.27 27.82 4.76
C CYS A 227 -1.59 28.60 4.80
N LYS A 228 -1.53 29.95 4.88
CA LYS A 228 -2.73 30.78 4.76
C LYS A 228 -3.34 30.74 3.37
N ASP A 229 -2.50 30.71 2.34
CA ASP A 229 -2.93 30.66 0.93
C ASP A 229 -3.40 29.27 0.49
N ASP A 230 -2.88 28.20 1.14
CA ASP A 230 -3.20 26.80 0.84
C ASP A 230 -3.59 26.04 2.13
N PRO A 231 -4.91 25.86 2.39
CA PRO A 231 -5.39 25.12 3.55
C PRO A 231 -4.91 23.65 3.61
N ALA A 232 -4.67 23.01 2.44
CA ALA A 232 -4.16 21.65 2.39
C ALA A 232 -2.73 21.59 2.95
N LEU A 233 -1.89 22.57 2.59
CA LEU A 233 -0.53 22.69 3.13
C LEU A 233 -0.55 22.95 4.64
N ALA A 234 -1.53 23.70 5.15
CA ALA A 234 -1.67 23.97 6.59
C ALA A 234 -1.89 22.67 7.39
N LEU A 235 -2.61 21.70 6.84
CA LEU A 235 -2.79 20.37 7.46
C LEU A 235 -1.48 19.55 7.50
N GLY A 236 -0.48 19.94 6.71
CA GLY A 236 0.87 19.37 6.73
C GLY A 236 1.72 19.83 7.93
N LEU A 237 1.27 20.82 8.70
CA LEU A 237 2.01 21.31 9.86
C LEU A 237 1.91 20.33 11.04
N ASN A 238 3.01 19.68 11.39
CA ASN A 238 3.06 18.73 12.49
C ASN A 238 3.78 19.32 13.73
N VAL A 239 4.86 20.05 13.49
CA VAL A 239 5.64 20.70 14.53
C VAL A 239 5.97 22.13 14.09
N VAL A 240 5.67 23.12 14.93
CA VAL A 240 5.96 24.54 14.69
C VAL A 240 6.61 25.14 15.93
N GLU A 241 7.77 25.75 15.77
CA GLU A 241 8.51 26.40 16.87
C GLU A 241 8.71 25.47 18.08
N GLY A 242 8.96 24.17 17.83
CA GLY A 242 9.13 23.15 18.86
C GLY A 242 7.86 22.60 19.49
N LYS A 243 6.69 23.07 19.10
CA LYS A 243 5.38 22.63 19.59
C LYS A 243 4.73 21.64 18.63
N VAL A 244 4.12 20.57 19.15
CA VAL A 244 3.37 19.62 18.36
C VAL A 244 1.98 20.18 18.10
N VAL A 245 1.69 20.48 16.83
CA VAL A 245 0.47 21.16 16.38
C VAL A 245 -0.49 20.24 15.61
N TYR A 246 -0.15 18.99 15.46
CA TYR A 246 -0.99 17.97 14.85
C TYR A 246 -1.41 16.92 15.89
N LYS A 247 -2.72 16.84 16.15
CA LYS A 247 -3.26 16.08 17.27
C LYS A 247 -2.91 14.58 17.19
N ALA A 248 -3.03 13.96 16.01
CA ALA A 248 -2.75 12.53 15.87
C ALA A 248 -1.27 12.18 16.17
N VAL A 249 -0.33 13.09 15.89
CA VAL A 249 1.08 12.91 16.28
C VAL A 249 1.24 13.05 17.78
N ALA A 250 0.57 14.01 18.40
CA ALA A 250 0.60 14.17 19.85
C ALA A 250 0.08 12.92 20.58
N ASP A 251 -1.07 12.40 20.15
CA ASP A 251 -1.73 11.22 20.75
C ASP A 251 -0.85 9.95 20.62
N VAL A 252 -0.21 9.72 19.46
CA VAL A 252 0.64 8.52 19.24
C VAL A 252 1.91 8.52 20.08
N PHE A 253 2.46 9.70 20.39
CA PHE A 253 3.74 9.84 21.09
C PHE A 253 3.59 10.30 22.54
N ASP A 254 2.36 10.41 23.04
CA ASP A 254 2.07 10.98 24.37
C ASP A 254 2.74 12.34 24.58
N LEU A 255 2.60 13.21 23.57
CA LEU A 255 3.16 14.55 23.57
C LEU A 255 2.06 15.59 23.80
N LYS A 256 2.44 16.72 24.39
CA LYS A 256 1.51 17.83 24.57
C LYS A 256 1.07 18.37 23.19
N TYR A 257 -0.25 18.39 22.94
CA TYR A 257 -0.83 19.03 21.77
C TYR A 257 -0.98 20.54 22.01
N GLU A 258 -0.43 21.35 21.11
CA GLU A 258 -0.53 22.81 21.17
C GLU A 258 -1.00 23.34 19.81
N PRO A 259 -2.33 23.59 19.63
CA PRO A 259 -2.84 24.09 18.34
C PRO A 259 -2.23 25.47 18.00
N ILE A 260 -2.06 25.73 16.70
CA ILE A 260 -1.69 27.05 16.20
C ILE A 260 -2.97 27.90 16.17
N ASN A 261 -2.94 29.06 16.82
CA ASN A 261 -3.99 30.06 16.75
C ASN A 261 -3.89 30.90 15.47
#